data_4170f01efcf705f7753b9ac255c7b963
#
_entry.id   4170f01efcf705f7753b9ac255c7b963
#
_cell.length_a   1.000
_cell.length_b   1.000
_cell.length_c   1.000
_cell.angle_alpha   90.00
_cell.angle_beta   90.00
_cell.angle_gamma   90.00
#
_symmetry.space_group_name_H-M   'P 1'
#
loop_
_entity.id
_entity.type
_entity.pdbx_description
1 polymer ?
#
loop_
_entity_poly.entity_id
_entity_poly.type
_entity_poly.pdbx_seq_one_letter_code
_entity_poly.pdbx_strand_id
1 'polypeptide(L)'
;AVELQTGNEELTFVTNEAQLLHFNAANVRPQGRTGGGVAGIKLGAGARAIFFGSVSRDGIVVTGAGHPSSPDGEITSLKVAPFTEFPAKGRATAGVRAHRFLRGENHLTFAWVGSAPARAADASGKAIGKLLTLDDADGKRDGSGDTAPGQIAAIGTTAPYASVAADASSAEVAEQTPVTAGEETGDGAIGDDGSRLSLFDGDDA
;
A
#
# COMPACT_ATOMS: atom_id res chain seq x y z
N ALA A 1 -2.85 6.15 -5.04
CA ALA A 1 -3.76 5.27 -4.29
C ALA A 1 -3.08 3.93 -4.06
N VAL A 2 -3.36 3.29 -2.94
CA VAL A 2 -2.86 1.96 -2.59
C VAL A 2 -4.04 1.08 -2.29
N GLU A 3 -4.09 -0.08 -2.91
CA GLU A 3 -5.10 -1.10 -2.66
C GLU A 3 -4.62 -2.03 -1.54
N LEU A 4 -5.49 -2.36 -0.60
CA LEU A 4 -5.26 -3.33 0.45
C LEU A 4 -6.02 -4.60 0.08
N GLN A 5 -5.31 -5.73 0.03
CA GLN A 5 -5.89 -7.02 -0.31
C GLN A 5 -6.49 -7.72 0.92
N THR A 6 -5.80 -7.67 2.04
CA THR A 6 -6.20 -8.36 3.27
C THR A 6 -6.52 -7.41 4.42
N GLY A 7 -6.08 -6.14 4.34
CA GLY A 7 -6.15 -5.16 5.43
C GLY A 7 -5.10 -5.37 6.53
N ASN A 8 -4.21 -6.35 6.38
CA ASN A 8 -3.12 -6.64 7.31
C ASN A 8 -1.75 -6.24 6.77
N GLU A 9 -1.71 -5.59 5.62
CA GLU A 9 -0.48 -5.11 5.00
C GLU A 9 0.17 -4.02 5.85
N GLU A 10 1.48 -3.86 5.68
CA GLU A 10 2.23 -2.75 6.25
C GLU A 10 2.15 -1.54 5.31
N LEU A 11 1.57 -0.44 5.79
CA LEU A 11 1.61 0.84 5.10
C LEU A 11 2.97 1.48 5.34
N THR A 12 3.71 1.72 4.26
CA THR A 12 5.09 2.15 4.32
C THR A 12 5.29 3.49 3.65
N PHE A 13 6.01 4.38 4.32
CA PHE A 13 6.40 5.70 3.85
C PHE A 13 7.93 5.82 3.86
N VAL A 14 8.50 6.42 2.83
CA VAL A 14 9.91 6.83 2.83
C VAL A 14 9.99 8.32 2.48
N THR A 15 10.82 9.07 3.21
CA THR A 15 11.03 10.49 2.96
C THR A 15 12.35 10.75 2.27
N ASN A 16 12.48 11.92 1.62
CA ASN A 16 13.74 12.40 1.05
C ASN A 16 14.85 12.61 2.11
N GLU A 17 14.50 12.74 3.40
CA GLU A 17 15.45 12.82 4.52
C GLU A 17 15.85 11.42 5.04
N ALA A 18 15.65 10.38 4.24
CA ALA A 18 15.95 9.00 4.57
C ALA A 18 15.27 8.48 5.86
N GLN A 19 14.04 8.91 6.12
CA GLN A 19 13.21 8.31 7.17
C GLN A 19 12.23 7.32 6.55
N LEU A 20 12.13 6.14 7.14
CA LEU A 20 11.14 5.12 6.80
C LEU A 20 10.22 4.89 7.99
N LEU A 21 8.94 5.00 7.76
CA LEU A 21 7.90 4.62 8.70
C LEU A 21 7.04 3.53 8.09
N HIS A 22 6.79 2.48 8.84
CA HIS A 22 5.73 1.56 8.50
C HIS A 22 4.90 1.17 9.72
N PHE A 23 3.65 0.84 9.48
CA PHE A 23 2.69 0.39 10.47
C PHE A 23 1.59 -0.42 9.78
N ASN A 24 0.94 -1.29 10.55
CA ASN A 24 -0.13 -2.13 10.01
C ASN A 24 -1.35 -1.30 9.55
N ALA A 25 -1.92 -1.65 8.41
CA ALA A 25 -3.07 -0.97 7.80
C ALA A 25 -4.29 -0.93 8.73
N ALA A 26 -4.47 -1.92 9.60
CA ALA A 26 -5.54 -1.95 10.60
C ALA A 26 -5.50 -0.76 11.59
N ASN A 27 -4.36 -0.06 11.70
CA ASN A 27 -4.23 1.16 12.49
C ASN A 27 -4.87 2.39 11.81
N VAL A 28 -5.37 2.25 10.59
CA VAL A 28 -6.07 3.32 9.86
C VAL A 28 -7.57 3.03 9.90
N ARG A 29 -8.29 3.86 10.63
CA ARG A 29 -9.76 3.74 10.68
C ARG A 29 -10.38 4.26 9.39
N PRO A 30 -11.34 3.56 8.79
CA PRO A 30 -12.14 4.09 7.70
C PRO A 30 -12.80 5.41 8.10
N GLN A 31 -12.83 6.36 7.18
CA GLN A 31 -13.48 7.66 7.37
C GLN A 31 -14.52 7.89 6.30
N GLY A 32 -15.57 8.64 6.66
CA GLY A 32 -16.58 9.06 5.70
C GLY A 32 -16.01 10.08 4.70
N ARG A 33 -16.81 10.41 3.67
CA ARG A 33 -16.42 11.30 2.56
C ARG A 33 -15.94 12.69 3.00
N THR A 34 -16.46 13.20 4.11
CA THR A 34 -16.12 14.52 4.68
C THR A 34 -14.93 14.45 5.64
N GLY A 35 -14.38 13.27 5.90
CA GLY A 35 -13.25 13.10 6.79
C GLY A 35 -11.97 13.71 6.22
N GLY A 36 -11.20 14.42 7.04
CA GLY A 36 -9.93 15.05 6.67
C GLY A 36 -8.74 14.07 6.53
N GLY A 37 -8.98 12.75 6.65
CA GLY A 37 -7.93 11.75 6.68
C GLY A 37 -7.23 11.64 8.04
N VAL A 38 -6.18 10.83 8.10
CA VAL A 38 -5.36 10.66 9.30
C VAL A 38 -3.89 10.82 8.93
N ALA A 39 -3.09 11.41 9.84
CA ALA A 39 -1.67 11.58 9.61
C ALA A 39 -0.97 10.22 9.48
N GLY A 40 -0.23 10.02 8.39
CA GLY A 40 0.62 8.85 8.16
C GLY A 40 1.97 9.03 8.85
N ILE A 41 2.86 9.78 8.24
CA ILE A 41 4.22 10.07 8.72
C ILE A 41 4.34 11.53 9.17
N LYS A 42 5.15 11.78 10.21
CA LYS A 42 5.55 13.14 10.61
C LYS A 42 6.74 13.57 9.75
N LEU A 43 6.56 14.63 8.98
CA LEU A 43 7.60 15.22 8.14
C LEU A 43 8.36 16.32 8.91
N GLY A 44 9.67 16.40 8.70
CA GLY A 44 10.49 17.53 9.10
C GLY A 44 10.24 18.76 8.23
N ALA A 45 10.85 19.89 8.57
CA ALA A 45 10.77 21.10 7.75
C ALA A 45 11.45 20.86 6.38
N GLY A 46 10.70 21.06 5.29
CA GLY A 46 11.19 20.79 3.93
C GLY A 46 11.23 19.33 3.51
N ALA A 47 10.92 18.39 4.43
CA ALA A 47 10.82 16.98 4.08
C ALA A 47 9.57 16.68 3.27
N ARG A 48 9.70 15.71 2.38
CA ARG A 48 8.59 15.16 1.59
C ARG A 48 8.61 13.65 1.57
N ALA A 49 7.45 13.02 1.50
CA ALA A 49 7.35 11.61 1.21
C ALA A 49 7.66 11.38 -0.28
N ILE A 50 8.62 10.50 -0.57
CA ILE A 50 9.02 10.12 -1.93
C ILE A 50 8.55 8.71 -2.29
N PHE A 51 8.12 7.94 -1.31
CA PHE A 51 7.49 6.64 -1.48
C PHE A 51 6.32 6.47 -0.51
N PHE A 52 5.23 5.89 -1.00
CA PHE A 52 4.14 5.36 -0.21
C PHE A 52 3.60 4.10 -0.87
N GLY A 53 3.41 3.03 -0.10
CA GLY A 53 2.85 1.77 -0.60
C GLY A 53 2.40 0.84 0.51
N SER A 54 1.65 -0.20 0.14
CA SER A 54 1.38 -1.36 0.97
C SER A 54 2.40 -2.44 0.66
N VAL A 55 2.96 -3.07 1.68
CA VAL A 55 4.08 -4.00 1.55
C VAL A 55 3.85 -5.21 2.45
N SER A 56 4.25 -6.39 1.98
CA SER A 56 4.37 -7.58 2.82
C SER A 56 5.71 -7.57 3.58
N ARG A 57 5.75 -8.32 4.70
CA ARG A 57 6.93 -8.32 5.60
C ARG A 57 8.20 -8.93 5.00
N ASP A 58 8.06 -9.74 3.96
CA ASP A 58 9.13 -10.40 3.21
C ASP A 58 9.65 -9.57 2.02
N GLY A 59 9.36 -8.27 2.03
CA GLY A 59 9.82 -7.33 1.01
C GLY A 59 11.27 -6.88 1.17
N ILE A 60 11.69 -6.08 0.20
CA ILE A 60 12.98 -5.36 0.20
C ILE A 60 12.74 -3.85 0.15
N VAL A 61 13.68 -3.12 0.74
CA VAL A 61 13.73 -1.65 0.70
C VAL A 61 14.91 -1.23 -0.17
N VAL A 62 14.62 -0.46 -1.21
CA VAL A 62 15.63 0.12 -2.10
C VAL A 62 15.63 1.62 -1.90
N THR A 63 16.80 2.18 -1.58
CA THR A 63 16.98 3.63 -1.38
C THR A 63 18.15 4.12 -2.20
N GLY A 64 17.92 5.18 -2.98
CA GLY A 64 18.93 5.85 -3.79
C GLY A 64 19.20 7.26 -3.27
N ALA A 65 20.45 7.54 -2.91
CA ALA A 65 20.87 8.86 -2.43
C ALA A 65 21.51 9.68 -3.53
N GLY A 66 21.38 10.99 -3.44
CA GLY A 66 21.91 11.95 -4.39
C GLY A 66 22.62 13.11 -3.75
N HIS A 67 23.36 13.86 -4.60
CA HIS A 67 24.06 15.08 -4.23
C HIS A 67 23.17 16.30 -4.49
N PRO A 68 23.20 17.35 -3.64
CA PRO A 68 22.35 18.54 -3.80
C PRO A 68 22.61 19.34 -5.09
N SER A 69 23.82 19.19 -5.65
CA SER A 69 24.21 19.86 -6.90
C SER A 69 24.00 19.00 -8.14
N SER A 70 23.56 17.75 -7.96
CA SER A 70 23.27 16.86 -9.09
C SER A 70 21.92 17.22 -9.72
N PRO A 71 21.75 16.96 -11.02
CA PRO A 71 20.44 17.06 -11.65
C PRO A 71 19.38 16.30 -10.86
N ASP A 72 18.14 16.79 -10.88
CA ASP A 72 17.03 16.18 -10.17
C ASP A 72 16.93 14.69 -10.49
N GLY A 73 16.98 13.89 -9.44
CA GLY A 73 16.84 12.45 -9.52
C GLY A 73 18.14 11.65 -9.73
N GLU A 74 19.30 12.30 -9.86
CA GLU A 74 20.55 11.56 -9.98
C GLU A 74 20.85 10.77 -8.70
N ILE A 75 21.08 9.46 -8.88
CA ILE A 75 21.43 8.52 -7.82
C ILE A 75 22.93 8.29 -7.85
N THR A 76 23.63 8.61 -6.75
CA THR A 76 25.07 8.37 -6.59
C THR A 76 25.35 7.07 -5.85
N SER A 77 24.55 6.77 -4.83
CA SER A 77 24.61 5.48 -4.14
C SER A 77 23.24 4.83 -4.04
N LEU A 78 23.24 3.50 -4.07
CA LEU A 78 22.07 2.66 -3.97
C LEU A 78 22.25 1.65 -2.84
N LYS A 79 21.22 1.50 -2.01
CA LYS A 79 21.19 0.47 -0.97
C LYS A 79 19.95 -0.41 -1.13
N VAL A 80 20.15 -1.72 -0.97
CA VAL A 80 19.09 -2.71 -0.88
C VAL A 80 19.16 -3.37 0.50
N ALA A 81 18.07 -3.35 1.25
CA ALA A 81 17.99 -3.92 2.59
C ALA A 81 16.72 -4.76 2.74
N PRO A 82 16.70 -5.82 3.54
CA PRO A 82 15.47 -6.55 3.82
C PRO A 82 14.52 -5.67 4.63
N PHE A 83 13.23 -5.75 4.33
CA PHE A 83 12.22 -4.94 5.04
C PHE A 83 12.19 -5.24 6.55
N THR A 84 12.57 -6.44 6.95
CA THR A 84 12.64 -6.87 8.35
C THR A 84 13.66 -6.11 9.20
N GLU A 85 14.64 -5.43 8.58
CA GLU A 85 15.58 -4.54 9.27
C GLU A 85 14.90 -3.29 9.87
N PHE A 86 13.70 -2.96 9.40
CA PHE A 86 12.98 -1.76 9.81
C PHE A 86 11.91 -2.11 10.85
N PRO A 87 12.00 -1.63 12.09
CA PRO A 87 10.97 -1.88 13.10
C PRO A 87 9.72 -1.03 12.80
N ALA A 88 8.54 -1.64 12.93
CA ALA A 88 7.28 -0.91 12.89
C ALA A 88 7.24 0.17 13.99
N LYS A 89 6.66 1.32 13.68
CA LYS A 89 6.47 2.44 14.60
C LYS A 89 5.02 2.91 14.59
N GLY A 90 4.66 3.66 15.61
CA GLY A 90 3.33 4.28 15.65
C GLY A 90 3.13 5.26 14.50
N ARG A 91 1.91 5.31 13.98
CA ARG A 91 1.47 6.28 12.98
C ARG A 91 1.76 7.72 13.45
N ALA A 92 2.00 8.63 12.53
CA ALA A 92 2.33 10.03 12.80
C ALA A 92 3.65 10.26 13.57
N THR A 93 4.56 9.28 13.55
CA THR A 93 5.96 9.46 13.98
C THR A 93 6.88 9.71 12.78
N ALA A 94 8.13 10.10 13.03
CA ALA A 94 9.11 10.31 11.97
C ALA A 94 9.66 8.99 11.37
N GLY A 95 9.40 7.85 12.02
CA GLY A 95 9.96 6.58 11.59
C GLY A 95 11.40 6.35 12.07
N VAL A 96 12.16 5.60 11.28
CA VAL A 96 13.55 5.26 11.54
C VAL A 96 14.41 5.60 10.34
N ARG A 97 15.72 5.80 10.57
CA ARG A 97 16.65 6.05 9.46
C ARG A 97 16.70 4.87 8.51
N ALA A 98 16.57 5.15 7.22
CA ALA A 98 16.58 4.15 6.15
C ALA A 98 17.85 4.19 5.28
N HIS A 99 18.68 5.21 5.41
CA HIS A 99 19.93 5.36 4.65
C HIS A 99 20.89 6.28 5.39
N ARG A 100 22.17 5.96 5.37
CA ARG A 100 23.24 6.85 5.84
C ARG A 100 23.91 7.48 4.61
N PHE A 101 23.78 8.78 4.47
CA PHE A 101 24.38 9.52 3.39
C PHE A 101 25.91 9.47 3.40
N LEU A 102 26.49 9.24 2.24
CA LEU A 102 27.92 9.36 2.00
C LEU A 102 28.34 10.84 1.91
N ARG A 103 29.66 11.08 1.88
CA ARG A 103 30.17 12.44 1.73
C ARG A 103 29.67 13.05 0.43
N GLY A 104 28.98 14.18 0.54
CA GLY A 104 28.39 14.90 -0.59
C GLY A 104 26.91 14.61 -0.83
N GLU A 105 26.39 13.50 -0.31
CA GLU A 105 24.95 13.21 -0.36
C GLU A 105 24.21 13.90 0.78
N ASN A 106 22.99 14.30 0.57
CA ASN A 106 22.16 14.90 1.62
C ASN A 106 20.68 14.56 1.56
N HIS A 107 20.23 13.86 0.54
CA HIS A 107 18.83 13.45 0.42
C HIS A 107 18.69 12.17 -0.41
N LEU A 108 17.57 11.47 -0.22
CA LEU A 108 17.15 10.44 -1.13
C LEU A 108 16.44 11.06 -2.34
N THR A 109 16.89 10.68 -3.51
CA THR A 109 16.24 11.01 -4.79
C THR A 109 15.30 9.93 -5.24
N PHE A 110 15.54 8.68 -4.75
CA PHE A 110 14.75 7.51 -5.11
C PHE A 110 14.49 6.63 -3.88
N ALA A 111 13.29 6.07 -3.79
CA ALA A 111 12.93 5.03 -2.85
C ALA A 111 11.88 4.10 -3.44
N TRP A 112 12.01 2.81 -3.13
CA TRP A 112 11.02 1.81 -3.48
C TRP A 112 10.99 0.72 -2.38
N VAL A 113 9.80 0.23 -2.06
CA VAL A 113 9.61 -0.89 -1.12
C VAL A 113 8.59 -1.83 -1.73
N GLY A 114 8.91 -3.10 -1.78
CA GLY A 114 8.03 -4.10 -2.37
C GLY A 114 8.58 -5.51 -2.27
N SER A 115 7.84 -6.47 -2.82
CA SER A 115 8.22 -7.88 -2.79
C SER A 115 9.39 -8.17 -3.73
N ALA A 116 10.31 -9.01 -3.29
CA ALA A 116 11.34 -9.61 -4.12
C ALA A 116 10.79 -10.88 -4.82
N PRO A 117 11.33 -11.29 -6.00
CA PRO A 117 12.36 -10.60 -6.75
C PRO A 117 11.84 -9.36 -7.49
N ALA A 118 12.70 -8.37 -7.65
CA ALA A 118 12.38 -7.11 -8.31
C ALA A 118 13.45 -6.72 -9.33
N ARG A 119 13.08 -5.88 -10.30
CA ARG A 119 13.99 -5.41 -11.33
C ARG A 119 13.89 -3.90 -11.47
N ALA A 120 15.06 -3.27 -11.55
CA ALA A 120 15.18 -1.86 -11.83
C ALA A 120 15.26 -1.58 -13.33
N ALA A 121 14.75 -0.44 -13.76
CA ALA A 121 14.82 0.05 -15.13
C ALA A 121 15.13 1.54 -15.16
N ASP A 122 15.80 1.99 -16.24
CA ASP A 122 16.00 3.41 -16.55
C ASP A 122 14.75 4.05 -17.18
N ALA A 123 14.84 5.33 -17.51
CA ALA A 123 13.74 6.07 -18.12
C ALA A 123 13.33 5.57 -19.52
N SER A 124 14.18 4.80 -20.19
CA SER A 124 13.85 4.14 -21.45
C SER A 124 13.18 2.77 -21.29
N GLY A 125 13.07 2.28 -20.05
CA GLY A 125 12.56 0.95 -19.74
C GLY A 125 13.61 -0.16 -19.83
N LYS A 126 14.87 0.18 -20.07
CA LYS A 126 15.97 -0.80 -20.10
C LYS A 126 16.33 -1.23 -18.68
N ALA A 127 16.45 -2.53 -18.48
CA ALA A 127 16.85 -3.09 -17.19
C ALA A 127 18.25 -2.62 -16.76
N ILE A 128 18.36 -2.24 -15.49
CA ILE A 128 19.61 -1.79 -14.85
C ILE A 128 20.00 -2.79 -13.76
N GLY A 129 21.30 -3.12 -13.74
CA GLY A 129 21.86 -4.00 -12.73
C GLY A 129 21.31 -5.42 -12.77
N LYS A 130 21.52 -6.15 -11.69
CA LYS A 130 21.02 -7.50 -11.51
C LYS A 130 19.57 -7.51 -10.99
N LEU A 131 18.95 -8.69 -11.01
CA LEU A 131 17.69 -8.93 -10.31
C LEU A 131 17.92 -8.73 -8.81
N LEU A 132 17.03 -8.01 -8.16
CA LEU A 132 17.09 -7.76 -6.71
C LEU A 132 16.32 -8.88 -6.00
N THR A 133 17.03 -9.69 -5.23
CA THR A 133 16.45 -10.78 -4.42
C THR A 133 16.59 -10.49 -2.94
N LEU A 134 15.94 -11.28 -2.10
CA LEU A 134 16.12 -11.19 -0.65
C LEU A 134 17.55 -11.52 -0.21
N ASP A 135 18.19 -12.46 -0.89
CA ASP A 135 19.59 -12.85 -0.60
C ASP A 135 20.59 -11.73 -0.95
N ASP A 136 20.23 -10.87 -1.89
CA ASP A 136 21.01 -9.68 -2.26
C ASP A 136 20.75 -8.46 -1.36
N ALA A 137 19.74 -8.54 -0.50
CA ALA A 137 19.35 -7.46 0.38
C ALA A 137 20.12 -7.57 1.72
N ASP A 138 21.41 -7.29 1.69
CA ASP A 138 22.34 -7.39 2.83
C ASP A 138 22.56 -6.05 3.57
N GLY A 139 21.96 -4.99 3.06
CA GLY A 139 22.06 -3.65 3.62
C GLY A 139 21.43 -3.55 5.01
N LYS A 140 22.16 -2.97 5.96
CA LYS A 140 21.60 -2.64 7.27
C LYS A 140 20.72 -1.39 7.19
N ARG A 141 19.71 -1.31 8.06
CA ARG A 141 18.79 -0.19 8.16
C ARG A 141 19.47 1.18 8.06
N ASP A 142 20.49 1.41 8.89
CA ASP A 142 21.23 2.69 8.98
C ASP A 142 22.59 2.67 8.26
N GLY A 143 22.82 1.69 7.38
CA GLY A 143 23.98 1.61 6.51
C GLY A 143 23.91 2.60 5.35
N SER A 144 25.06 2.86 4.72
CA SER A 144 25.17 3.59 3.45
C SER A 144 24.88 2.65 2.26
N GLY A 145 24.69 3.23 1.08
CA GLY A 145 24.64 2.50 -0.18
C GLY A 145 26.02 2.27 -0.79
N ASP A 146 26.04 1.44 -1.81
CA ASP A 146 27.15 1.23 -2.73
C ASP A 146 26.98 2.12 -3.97
N THR A 147 28.01 2.25 -4.80
CA THR A 147 27.91 3.02 -6.06
C THR A 147 26.72 2.51 -6.88
N ALA A 148 25.86 3.44 -7.30
CA ALA A 148 24.69 3.10 -8.08
C ALA A 148 25.07 2.49 -9.44
N PRO A 149 24.42 1.42 -9.88
CA PRO A 149 24.71 0.77 -11.18
C PRO A 149 24.24 1.61 -12.39
N GLY A 150 23.49 2.66 -12.15
CA GLY A 150 22.92 3.56 -13.16
C GLY A 150 21.77 4.38 -12.60
N GLN A 151 21.16 5.19 -13.43
CA GLN A 151 20.02 6.02 -13.04
C GLN A 151 18.73 5.20 -13.10
N ILE A 152 18.11 4.98 -11.96
CA ILE A 152 16.90 4.17 -11.83
C ILE A 152 15.67 5.10 -11.92
N ALA A 153 14.80 4.83 -12.87
CA ALA A 153 13.53 5.52 -13.02
C ALA A 153 12.36 4.75 -12.39
N ALA A 154 12.44 3.42 -12.39
CA ALA A 154 11.40 2.57 -11.83
C ALA A 154 11.97 1.25 -11.29
N ILE A 155 11.29 0.69 -10.29
CA ILE A 155 11.47 -0.68 -9.85
C ILE A 155 10.10 -1.35 -9.81
N GLY A 156 10.04 -2.60 -10.26
CA GLY A 156 8.84 -3.43 -10.20
C GLY A 156 9.18 -4.84 -9.75
N THR A 157 8.26 -5.45 -9.00
CA THR A 157 8.34 -6.87 -8.68
C THR A 157 8.21 -7.70 -9.95
N THR A 158 8.98 -8.77 -10.05
CA THR A 158 8.88 -9.77 -11.12
C THR A 158 8.10 -11.01 -10.69
N ALA A 159 7.63 -11.05 -9.43
CA ALA A 159 6.71 -12.11 -9.00
C ALA A 159 5.43 -12.07 -9.86
N PRO A 160 4.93 -13.21 -10.31
CA PRO A 160 3.66 -13.24 -11.03
C PRO A 160 2.59 -12.61 -10.12
N TYR A 161 1.83 -11.67 -10.67
CA TYR A 161 0.64 -11.16 -10.00
C TYR A 161 -0.30 -12.36 -9.81
N ALA A 162 -0.48 -12.80 -8.57
CA ALA A 162 -1.51 -13.78 -8.26
C ALA A 162 -2.85 -13.13 -8.55
N SER A 163 -3.41 -13.42 -9.72
CA SER A 163 -4.73 -12.92 -10.08
C SER A 163 -5.72 -13.47 -9.05
N VAL A 164 -6.45 -12.60 -8.39
CA VAL A 164 -7.54 -12.92 -7.46
C VAL A 164 -8.70 -13.69 -8.17
N ALA A 165 -8.56 -13.94 -9.45
CA ALA A 165 -9.54 -14.67 -10.27
C ALA A 165 -9.59 -16.19 -10.04
N ALA A 166 -8.70 -16.78 -9.21
CA ALA A 166 -8.68 -18.23 -9.01
C ALA A 166 -9.68 -18.73 -7.95
N ASP A 167 -10.20 -17.88 -7.06
CA ASP A 167 -11.09 -18.32 -5.97
C ASP A 167 -12.59 -18.07 -6.22
N ALA A 168 -12.97 -17.47 -7.35
CA ALA A 168 -14.38 -17.29 -7.70
C ALA A 168 -15.03 -18.53 -8.36
N SER A 169 -14.28 -19.60 -8.56
CA SER A 169 -14.75 -20.81 -9.27
C SER A 169 -15.29 -21.92 -8.36
N SER A 170 -15.44 -21.70 -7.06
CA SER A 170 -15.98 -22.71 -6.13
C SER A 170 -17.28 -22.28 -5.45
N ALA A 171 -17.94 -21.22 -5.89
CA ALA A 171 -19.33 -20.99 -5.52
C ALA A 171 -20.19 -21.87 -6.43
N GLU A 172 -20.42 -23.10 -5.98
CA GLU A 172 -21.37 -24.06 -6.49
C GLU A 172 -22.72 -23.37 -6.71
N VAL A 173 -23.09 -23.23 -7.98
CA VAL A 173 -24.44 -22.82 -8.39
C VAL A 173 -25.38 -23.93 -7.91
N ALA A 174 -26.01 -23.74 -6.77
CA ALA A 174 -27.16 -24.54 -6.36
C ALA A 174 -28.26 -24.30 -7.41
N GLU A 175 -28.42 -25.28 -8.28
CA GLU A 175 -29.45 -25.39 -9.29
C GLU A 175 -30.83 -25.35 -8.58
N GLN A 176 -31.49 -24.21 -8.64
CA GLN A 176 -32.88 -24.10 -8.24
C GLN A 176 -33.74 -24.72 -9.33
N THR A 177 -34.21 -25.94 -9.08
CA THR A 177 -35.26 -26.59 -9.84
C THR A 177 -36.53 -25.74 -9.80
N PRO A 178 -37.20 -25.50 -10.95
CA PRO A 178 -38.48 -24.78 -10.96
C PRO A 178 -39.59 -25.66 -10.35
N VAL A 179 -40.17 -25.15 -9.29
CA VAL A 179 -41.41 -25.77 -8.71
C VAL A 179 -42.55 -25.41 -9.66
N THR A 180 -43.08 -26.47 -10.29
CA THR A 180 -44.31 -26.45 -11.06
C THR A 180 -45.51 -26.01 -10.22
N ALA A 181 -46.24 -25.04 -10.74
CA ALA A 181 -47.54 -24.61 -10.21
C ALA A 181 -48.56 -25.76 -10.21
N GLY A 182 -49.06 -26.08 -9.04
CA GLY A 182 -50.28 -26.86 -8.88
C GLY A 182 -51.43 -25.95 -8.58
N GLU A 183 -52.41 -25.96 -9.47
CA GLU A 183 -53.74 -25.38 -9.26
C GLU A 183 -54.46 -26.15 -8.15
N GLU A 184 -54.98 -25.40 -7.17
CA GLU A 184 -56.21 -25.83 -6.46
C GLU A 184 -57.07 -24.64 -6.09
N THR A 185 -58.28 -24.71 -6.59
CA THR A 185 -59.45 -23.90 -6.34
C THR A 185 -59.99 -24.11 -4.90
N GLY A 186 -60.43 -23.03 -4.24
CA GLY A 186 -61.15 -23.16 -2.95
C GLY A 186 -61.56 -21.79 -2.38
N ASP A 187 -62.71 -21.41 -2.75
CA ASP A 187 -63.78 -20.55 -2.20
C ASP A 187 -63.73 -20.25 -0.68
N GLY A 188 -64.08 -19.01 -0.26
CA GLY A 188 -64.54 -18.78 1.10
C GLY A 188 -64.23 -17.40 1.73
N ALA A 189 -65.05 -16.42 1.45
CA ALA A 189 -65.72 -15.45 2.37
C ALA A 189 -64.91 -14.53 3.35
N ILE A 190 -64.98 -13.27 3.07
CA ILE A 190 -65.46 -12.11 3.93
C ILE A 190 -64.85 -11.99 5.35
N GLY A 191 -64.24 -10.80 5.56
CA GLY A 191 -63.92 -10.26 6.88
C GLY A 191 -63.31 -8.84 6.73
N ASP A 192 -64.19 -7.87 6.70
CA ASP A 192 -63.94 -6.41 6.83
C ASP A 192 -63.45 -6.11 8.25
N ASP A 193 -62.37 -5.44 8.43
CA ASP A 193 -62.24 -4.45 9.51
C ASP A 193 -61.14 -3.41 9.21
N GLY A 194 -61.59 -2.20 9.16
CA GLY A 194 -60.79 -1.03 9.00
C GLY A 194 -60.19 -0.58 10.31
N SER A 195 -58.96 -0.15 10.25
CA SER A 195 -58.52 0.97 11.08
C SER A 195 -57.31 1.65 10.47
N ARG A 196 -57.63 2.82 9.91
CA ARG A 196 -56.68 3.87 9.65
C ARG A 196 -56.06 4.33 10.98
N LEU A 197 -54.75 4.51 10.98
CA LEU A 197 -54.13 5.49 11.85
C LEU A 197 -53.11 6.28 11.03
N SER A 198 -53.55 7.53 10.79
CA SER A 198 -52.72 8.64 10.38
C SER A 198 -51.84 9.08 11.53
N LEU A 199 -50.57 9.35 11.26
CA LEU A 199 -49.70 10.10 12.15
C LEU A 199 -48.96 11.17 11.35
N PHE A 200 -49.61 12.32 11.27
CA PHE A 200 -48.98 13.62 11.12
C PHE A 200 -49.64 14.52 12.15
N ASP A 201 -48.81 15.25 12.84
CA ASP A 201 -48.86 16.50 13.56
C ASP A 201 -47.93 16.41 14.76
N GLY A 202 -47.06 17.32 15.10
CA GLY A 202 -46.86 18.71 14.75
C GLY A 202 -46.19 19.36 15.94
N ASP A 203 -45.33 20.25 15.63
CA ASP A 203 -44.99 21.49 16.34
C ASP A 203 -44.40 21.54 17.76
N ASP A 204 -43.34 22.35 17.78
CA ASP A 204 -42.96 23.42 18.74
C ASP A 204 -42.53 23.09 20.18
N ALA A 205 -41.24 23.31 20.39
CA ALA A 205 -40.67 24.31 21.31
C ALA A 205 -39.13 24.24 21.31
#